data_2d55d0eaa4f8aec8de2545f0e5afd640
#
_entry.id   2d55d0eaa4f8aec8de2545f0e5afd640
#
_cell.length_a   1.000
_cell.length_b   1.000
_cell.length_c   1.000
_cell.angle_alpha   90.00
_cell.angle_beta   90.00
_cell.angle_gamma   90.00
#
_symmetry.space_group_name_H-M   'P 1'
#
loop_
_entity.id
_entity.type
_entity.pdbx_description
1 polymer ?
#
loop_
_entity_poly.entity_id
_entity_poly.type
_entity_poly.pdbx_seq_one_letter_code
_entity_poly.pdbx_strand_id
1 'polypeptide(L)'
;MNRPELIDTAAIPGSKSQLRLFRHADGFSIKLDGIGGELMNTRTHGSEEQLADLTCPRITDRAQPRVLIGGLGMGFTLAAALRNLGPNAEVVVAELVPGVIKWNQGDLGAHAGHPLRDARTTVHEGDVAQVLKTGKNAFDAILLDVDNGPDGLTQDANSWLYAMTGLQAAMTALRPGGLLAVWSAGPDARFTIRLKKAGFKVEEKSVRAHGNKGARHVIWVAEKV
;
A
#
# COMPACT_ATOMS: atom_id res chain seq x y z
N MET A 1 -18.11 -4.13 -27.48
CA MET A 1 -17.42 -3.92 -26.19
C MET A 1 -18.01 -2.66 -25.57
N ASN A 2 -18.61 -2.77 -24.39
CA ASN A 2 -19.09 -1.58 -23.68
C ASN A 2 -17.89 -0.69 -23.33
N ARG A 3 -17.99 0.60 -23.63
CA ARG A 3 -16.97 1.57 -23.22
C ARG A 3 -16.96 1.67 -21.69
N PRO A 4 -15.77 1.85 -21.05
CA PRO A 4 -15.72 2.12 -19.63
C PRO A 4 -16.55 3.37 -19.27
N GLU A 5 -17.35 3.25 -18.21
CA GLU A 5 -18.16 4.35 -17.69
C GLU A 5 -17.38 5.11 -16.62
N LEU A 6 -17.25 6.42 -16.75
CA LEU A 6 -16.71 7.28 -15.69
C LEU A 6 -17.74 7.37 -14.56
N ILE A 7 -17.39 6.89 -13.37
CA ILE A 7 -18.27 6.86 -12.20
C ILE A 7 -18.06 8.10 -11.32
N ASP A 8 -16.79 8.46 -11.05
CA ASP A 8 -16.48 9.58 -10.16
C ASP A 8 -15.06 10.10 -10.43
N THR A 9 -14.77 11.29 -9.92
CA THR A 9 -13.43 11.90 -9.93
C THR A 9 -13.07 12.37 -8.54
N ALA A 10 -11.79 12.28 -8.16
CA ALA A 10 -11.28 12.70 -6.88
C ALA A 10 -10.03 13.57 -7.04
N ALA A 11 -10.04 14.75 -6.42
CA ALA A 11 -8.87 15.61 -6.35
C ALA A 11 -7.80 14.99 -5.46
N ILE A 12 -6.54 15.06 -5.89
CA ILE A 12 -5.40 14.62 -5.08
C ILE A 12 -4.93 15.83 -4.25
N PRO A 13 -4.94 15.77 -2.91
CA PRO A 13 -4.48 16.86 -2.06
C PRO A 13 -3.06 17.32 -2.42
N GLY A 14 -2.88 18.63 -2.59
CA GLY A 14 -1.58 19.21 -2.96
C GLY A 14 -1.18 19.04 -4.43
N SER A 15 -2.01 18.46 -5.29
CA SER A 15 -1.76 18.29 -6.72
C SER A 15 -2.84 18.96 -7.56
N LYS A 16 -2.50 19.29 -8.83
CA LYS A 16 -3.48 19.72 -9.85
C LYS A 16 -4.14 18.53 -10.55
N SER A 17 -3.60 17.33 -10.38
CA SER A 17 -4.09 16.11 -10.99
C SER A 17 -5.27 15.53 -10.21
N GLN A 18 -6.07 14.70 -10.89
CA GLN A 18 -7.23 14.02 -10.33
C GLN A 18 -7.17 12.53 -10.61
N LEU A 19 -7.70 11.74 -9.70
CA LEU A 19 -8.00 10.33 -9.94
C LEU A 19 -9.40 10.22 -10.56
N ARG A 20 -9.55 9.28 -11.48
CA ARG A 20 -10.81 8.96 -12.15
C ARG A 20 -11.15 7.49 -11.98
N LEU A 21 -12.32 7.22 -11.42
CA LEU A 21 -12.85 5.87 -11.26
C LEU A 21 -13.71 5.51 -12.47
N PHE A 22 -13.37 4.40 -13.13
CA PHE A 22 -14.14 3.85 -14.25
C PHE A 22 -14.72 2.49 -13.88
N ARG A 23 -15.98 2.25 -14.29
CA ARG A 23 -16.62 0.94 -14.27
C ARG A 23 -16.45 0.26 -15.61
N HIS A 24 -16.10 -1.01 -15.58
CA HIS A 24 -16.04 -1.94 -16.70
C HIS A 24 -17.09 -3.04 -16.52
N ALA A 25 -17.31 -3.87 -17.53
CA ALA A 25 -18.20 -5.02 -17.43
C ALA A 25 -17.75 -6.05 -16.37
N ASP A 26 -16.45 -6.09 -16.08
CA ASP A 26 -15.79 -7.08 -15.22
C ASP A 26 -15.07 -6.44 -14.00
N GLY A 27 -15.40 -5.20 -13.64
CA GLY A 27 -14.81 -4.54 -12.47
C GLY A 27 -14.57 -3.05 -12.64
N PHE A 28 -13.55 -2.55 -11.97
CA PHE A 28 -13.20 -1.13 -11.95
C PHE A 28 -11.73 -0.88 -12.33
N SER A 29 -11.45 0.33 -12.80
CA SER A 29 -10.09 0.86 -12.89
C SER A 29 -10.02 2.29 -12.36
N ILE A 30 -8.87 2.64 -11.81
CA ILE A 30 -8.52 4.01 -11.44
C ILE A 30 -7.44 4.51 -12.39
N LYS A 31 -7.64 5.71 -12.94
CA LYS A 31 -6.69 6.39 -13.83
C LYS A 31 -6.29 7.72 -13.23
N LEU A 32 -5.05 8.11 -13.47
CA LEU A 32 -4.56 9.45 -13.17
C LEU A 32 -4.80 10.35 -14.38
N ASP A 33 -5.35 11.52 -14.16
CA ASP A 33 -5.58 12.50 -15.22
C ASP A 33 -4.26 12.95 -15.86
N GLY A 34 -4.22 13.04 -17.19
CA GLY A 34 -3.02 13.41 -17.94
C GLY A 34 -1.99 12.29 -18.15
N ILE A 35 -2.16 11.13 -17.55
CA ILE A 35 -1.31 9.95 -17.79
C ILE A 35 -2.10 8.90 -18.56
N GLY A 36 -1.54 8.42 -19.67
CA GLY A 36 -2.15 7.32 -20.43
C GLY A 36 -2.06 5.99 -19.67
N GLY A 37 -3.19 5.26 -19.62
CA GLY A 37 -3.25 3.93 -19.00
C GLY A 37 -4.01 3.89 -17.68
N GLU A 38 -4.10 2.70 -17.12
CA GLU A 38 -4.69 2.45 -15.81
C GLU A 38 -3.59 2.54 -14.75
N LEU A 39 -3.84 3.24 -13.66
CA LEU A 39 -2.96 3.24 -12.49
C LEU A 39 -3.12 1.92 -11.74
N MET A 40 -4.37 1.48 -11.54
CA MET A 40 -4.73 0.21 -10.90
C MET A 40 -6.09 -0.29 -11.39
N ASN A 41 -6.36 -1.58 -11.26
CA ASN A 41 -7.64 -2.18 -11.62
C ASN A 41 -7.97 -3.41 -10.77
N THR A 42 -9.28 -3.77 -10.69
CA THR A 42 -9.75 -4.89 -9.87
C THR A 42 -9.44 -6.27 -10.46
N ARG A 43 -8.89 -6.35 -11.67
CA ARG A 43 -8.57 -7.61 -12.36
C ARG A 43 -7.14 -8.11 -12.07
N THR A 44 -6.26 -7.19 -11.68
CA THR A 44 -4.82 -7.45 -11.53
C THR A 44 -4.35 -6.86 -10.21
N HIS A 45 -4.33 -7.66 -9.16
CA HIS A 45 -4.06 -7.23 -7.78
C HIS A 45 -3.17 -8.20 -6.99
N GLY A 46 -2.67 -9.27 -7.63
CA GLY A 46 -1.92 -10.31 -6.92
C GLY A 46 -0.61 -9.83 -6.30
N SER A 47 0.01 -8.79 -6.85
CA SER A 47 1.24 -8.21 -6.27
C SER A 47 0.96 -7.40 -5.01
N GLU A 48 -0.17 -6.72 -4.93
CA GLU A 48 -0.64 -5.98 -3.77
C GLU A 48 -0.99 -6.94 -2.63
N GLU A 49 -1.67 -8.06 -2.93
CA GLU A 49 -1.92 -9.11 -1.94
C GLU A 49 -0.61 -9.73 -1.42
N GLN A 50 0.37 -9.97 -2.31
CA GLN A 50 1.68 -10.52 -1.92
C GLN A 50 2.43 -9.60 -0.95
N LEU A 51 2.22 -8.30 -0.97
CA LEU A 51 2.82 -7.39 0.01
C LEU A 51 2.43 -7.77 1.44
N ALA A 52 1.16 -8.05 1.65
CA ALA A 52 0.66 -8.52 2.95
C ALA A 52 0.98 -9.99 3.22
N ASP A 53 0.86 -10.88 2.22
CA ASP A 53 1.11 -12.32 2.37
C ASP A 53 2.57 -12.63 2.73
N LEU A 54 3.54 -11.82 2.29
CA LEU A 54 4.95 -11.97 2.64
C LEU A 54 5.31 -11.37 4.01
N THR A 55 4.46 -10.49 4.55
CA THR A 55 4.78 -9.68 5.73
C THR A 55 3.96 -10.11 6.94
N CYS A 56 2.63 -10.14 6.84
CA CYS A 56 1.73 -10.35 7.98
C CYS A 56 1.90 -11.70 8.68
N PRO A 57 2.16 -12.83 7.98
CA PRO A 57 2.41 -14.12 8.66
C PRO A 57 3.62 -14.11 9.60
N ARG A 58 4.58 -13.17 9.39
CA ARG A 58 5.81 -13.08 10.20
C ARG A 58 5.62 -12.36 11.54
N ILE A 59 4.43 -11.82 11.80
CA ILE A 59 4.11 -11.08 13.04
C ILE A 59 2.90 -11.68 13.78
N THR A 60 2.45 -12.86 13.40
CA THR A 60 1.27 -13.52 14.02
C THR A 60 1.52 -14.05 15.43
N ASP A 61 2.76 -14.13 15.85
CA ASP A 61 3.18 -14.46 17.22
C ASP A 61 2.99 -13.29 18.20
N ARG A 62 2.74 -12.08 17.70
CA ARG A 62 2.44 -10.91 18.53
C ARG A 62 1.01 -11.04 19.11
N ALA A 63 0.84 -10.78 20.39
CA ALA A 63 -0.46 -10.89 21.05
C ALA A 63 -1.52 -9.93 20.47
N GLN A 64 -1.09 -8.73 20.08
CA GLN A 64 -1.90 -7.71 19.41
C GLN A 64 -1.06 -7.07 18.31
N PRO A 65 -0.95 -7.71 17.14
CA PRO A 65 -0.17 -7.15 16.05
C PRO A 65 -0.82 -5.87 15.52
N ARG A 66 0.00 -4.83 15.37
CA ARG A 66 -0.45 -3.54 14.85
C ARG A 66 0.24 -3.24 13.54
N VAL A 67 -0.55 -3.07 12.49
CA VAL A 67 -0.07 -2.87 11.11
C VAL A 67 -0.48 -1.50 10.61
N LEU A 68 0.46 -0.79 9.96
CA LEU A 68 0.19 0.40 9.18
C LEU A 68 0.27 0.05 7.69
N ILE A 69 -0.76 0.40 6.94
CA ILE A 69 -0.77 0.33 5.48
C ILE A 69 -0.79 1.75 4.94
N GLY A 70 0.20 2.13 4.15
CA GLY A 70 0.22 3.37 3.40
C GLY A 70 -0.33 3.13 2.01
N GLY A 71 -1.43 3.82 1.68
CA GLY A 71 -2.21 3.63 0.47
C GLY A 71 -3.32 2.59 0.64
N LEU A 72 -4.55 2.99 0.31
CA LEU A 72 -5.71 2.09 0.27
C LEU A 72 -5.89 1.49 -1.13
N GLY A 73 -5.73 2.33 -2.16
CA GLY A 73 -5.95 1.92 -3.53
C GLY A 73 -7.32 1.27 -3.75
N MET A 74 -7.34 0.02 -4.17
CA MET A 74 -8.57 -0.78 -4.32
C MET A 74 -8.86 -1.71 -3.13
N GLY A 75 -8.08 -1.61 -2.04
CA GLY A 75 -8.31 -2.34 -0.80
C GLY A 75 -7.71 -3.75 -0.74
N PHE A 76 -7.01 -4.22 -1.77
CA PHE A 76 -6.51 -5.61 -1.84
C PHE A 76 -5.40 -5.88 -0.82
N THR A 77 -4.45 -4.95 -0.62
CA THR A 77 -3.42 -5.07 0.43
C THR A 77 -4.04 -5.15 1.81
N LEU A 78 -5.05 -4.31 2.09
CA LEU A 78 -5.78 -4.33 3.35
C LEU A 78 -6.54 -5.64 3.55
N ALA A 79 -7.27 -6.11 2.54
CA ALA A 79 -7.99 -7.38 2.59
C ALA A 79 -7.05 -8.57 2.85
N ALA A 80 -5.89 -8.60 2.18
CA ALA A 80 -4.88 -9.63 2.38
C ALA A 80 -4.26 -9.56 3.80
N ALA A 81 -3.98 -8.36 4.32
CA ALA A 81 -3.51 -8.20 5.69
C ALA A 81 -4.51 -8.75 6.72
N LEU A 82 -5.78 -8.39 6.59
CA LEU A 82 -6.85 -8.87 7.47
C LEU A 82 -7.04 -10.40 7.41
N ARG A 83 -6.86 -11.01 6.23
CA ARG A 83 -6.92 -12.47 6.03
C ARG A 83 -5.79 -13.20 6.77
N ASN A 84 -4.61 -12.60 6.83
CA ASN A 84 -3.41 -13.17 7.44
C ASN A 84 -3.28 -12.90 8.95
N LEU A 85 -4.07 -12.00 9.50
CA LEU A 85 -3.97 -11.56 10.89
C LEU A 85 -5.11 -12.12 11.73
N GLY A 86 -4.82 -12.38 13.01
CA GLY A 86 -5.81 -12.84 13.98
C GLY A 86 -6.82 -11.76 14.40
N PRO A 87 -7.84 -12.13 15.22
CA PRO A 87 -8.93 -11.23 15.59
C PRO A 87 -8.50 -10.05 16.46
N ASN A 88 -7.35 -10.16 17.14
CA ASN A 88 -6.84 -9.12 18.04
C ASN A 88 -5.92 -8.10 17.31
N ALA A 89 -5.77 -8.21 16.00
CA ALA A 89 -4.94 -7.29 15.25
C ALA A 89 -5.60 -5.91 15.12
N GLU A 90 -4.78 -4.89 15.01
CA GLU A 90 -5.18 -3.54 14.60
C GLU A 90 -4.53 -3.20 13.26
N VAL A 91 -5.33 -2.81 12.27
CA VAL A 91 -4.84 -2.40 10.96
C VAL A 91 -5.23 -0.96 10.70
N VAL A 92 -4.25 -0.08 10.68
CA VAL A 92 -4.42 1.33 10.30
C VAL A 92 -4.10 1.46 8.82
N VAL A 93 -5.04 1.94 8.02
CA VAL A 93 -4.80 2.29 6.62
C VAL A 93 -4.79 3.80 6.46
N ALA A 94 -3.69 4.35 5.96
CA ALA A 94 -3.55 5.78 5.67
C ALA A 94 -3.77 6.00 4.17
N GLU A 95 -4.78 6.81 3.83
CA GLU A 95 -5.13 7.15 2.45
C GLU A 95 -5.21 8.66 2.28
N LEU A 96 -4.42 9.18 1.34
CA LEU A 96 -4.30 10.62 1.09
C LEU A 96 -5.54 11.19 0.39
N VAL A 97 -6.20 10.41 -0.49
CA VAL A 97 -7.28 10.87 -1.35
C VAL A 97 -8.63 10.47 -0.78
N PRO A 98 -9.43 11.41 -0.22
CA PRO A 98 -10.72 11.09 0.41
C PRO A 98 -11.70 10.36 -0.54
N GLY A 99 -11.64 10.66 -1.83
CA GLY A 99 -12.46 9.98 -2.84
C GLY A 99 -12.17 8.48 -2.94
N VAL A 100 -10.92 8.05 -2.76
CA VAL A 100 -10.55 6.62 -2.76
C VAL A 100 -11.18 5.91 -1.56
N ILE A 101 -11.21 6.54 -0.39
CA ILE A 101 -11.90 6.01 0.79
C ILE A 101 -13.39 5.85 0.50
N LYS A 102 -14.05 6.90 -0.03
CA LYS A 102 -15.46 6.89 -0.41
C LYS A 102 -15.77 5.77 -1.42
N TRP A 103 -14.93 5.57 -2.44
CA TRP A 103 -15.12 4.52 -3.44
C TRP A 103 -15.05 3.12 -2.83
N ASN A 104 -14.13 2.89 -1.89
CA ASN A 104 -13.99 1.61 -1.18
C ASN A 104 -15.12 1.37 -0.16
N GLN A 105 -15.80 2.40 0.33
CA GLN A 105 -17.03 2.26 1.12
C GLN A 105 -18.24 1.82 0.27
N GLY A 106 -18.21 2.14 -1.03
CA GLY A 106 -19.21 1.79 -2.02
C GLY A 106 -18.92 0.49 -2.80
N ASP A 107 -19.32 0.49 -4.07
CA ASP A 107 -19.27 -0.69 -4.96
C ASP A 107 -17.85 -1.20 -5.22
N LEU A 108 -16.85 -0.30 -5.27
CA LEU A 108 -15.46 -0.68 -5.46
C LEU A 108 -14.99 -1.63 -4.36
N GLY A 109 -15.33 -1.35 -3.10
CA GLY A 109 -14.89 -2.16 -1.96
C GLY A 109 -15.42 -3.60 -1.97
N ALA A 110 -16.51 -3.88 -2.69
CA ALA A 110 -17.03 -5.24 -2.83
C ALA A 110 -16.02 -6.19 -3.50
N HIS A 111 -15.17 -5.68 -4.40
CA HIS A 111 -14.15 -6.47 -5.09
C HIS A 111 -13.04 -6.98 -4.16
N ALA A 112 -12.78 -6.27 -3.06
CA ALA A 112 -11.85 -6.69 -2.01
C ALA A 112 -12.58 -7.25 -0.76
N GLY A 113 -13.90 -7.50 -0.83
CA GLY A 113 -14.69 -8.02 0.28
C GLY A 113 -15.01 -6.99 1.37
N HIS A 114 -15.06 -5.70 1.01
CA HIS A 114 -15.34 -4.57 1.93
C HIS A 114 -14.40 -4.49 3.14
N PRO A 115 -13.08 -4.47 2.97
CA PRO A 115 -12.14 -4.54 4.10
C PRO A 115 -12.22 -3.34 5.06
N LEU A 116 -12.77 -2.21 4.62
CA LEU A 116 -13.04 -1.05 5.49
C LEU A 116 -14.16 -1.28 6.52
N ARG A 117 -14.97 -2.34 6.35
CA ARG A 117 -16.04 -2.71 7.30
C ARG A 117 -15.55 -3.66 8.40
N ASP A 118 -14.32 -4.18 8.29
CA ASP A 118 -13.74 -5.05 9.31
C ASP A 118 -13.46 -4.23 10.58
N ALA A 119 -13.89 -4.74 11.74
CA ALA A 119 -13.75 -4.06 13.04
C ALA A 119 -12.28 -3.80 13.44
N ARG A 120 -11.33 -4.52 12.86
CA ARG A 120 -9.89 -4.35 13.07
C ARG A 120 -9.31 -3.17 12.27
N THR A 121 -10.06 -2.62 11.30
CA THR A 121 -9.61 -1.57 10.39
C THR A 121 -9.91 -0.19 10.96
N THR A 122 -8.88 0.65 10.99
CA THR A 122 -9.01 2.09 11.25
C THR A 122 -8.50 2.88 10.03
N VAL A 123 -9.30 3.79 9.52
CA VAL A 123 -8.91 4.66 8.41
C VAL A 123 -8.30 5.96 8.95
N HIS A 124 -7.10 6.27 8.51
CA HIS A 124 -6.46 7.59 8.64
C HIS A 124 -6.55 8.30 7.30
N GLU A 125 -7.48 9.27 7.19
CA GLU A 125 -7.56 10.15 6.02
C GLU A 125 -6.41 11.15 6.08
N GLY A 126 -5.37 10.92 5.26
CA GLY A 126 -4.19 11.77 5.23
C GLY A 126 -2.93 11.05 4.76
N ASP A 127 -1.83 11.80 4.77
CA ASP A 127 -0.52 11.33 4.34
C ASP A 127 0.08 10.36 5.37
N VAL A 128 0.44 9.16 4.92
CA VAL A 128 1.14 8.13 5.73
C VAL A 128 2.44 8.67 6.34
N ALA A 129 3.10 9.61 5.69
CA ALA A 129 4.30 10.26 6.22
C ALA A 129 4.04 10.95 7.57
N GLN A 130 2.83 11.50 7.80
CA GLN A 130 2.45 12.09 9.08
C GLN A 130 2.38 11.05 10.19
N VAL A 131 1.78 9.88 9.89
CA VAL A 131 1.70 8.75 10.83
C VAL A 131 3.09 8.25 11.17
N LEU A 132 3.98 8.13 10.18
CA LEU A 132 5.36 7.69 10.39
C LEU A 132 6.18 8.69 11.24
N LYS A 133 6.03 10.00 11.00
CA LYS A 133 6.76 11.05 11.74
C LYS A 133 6.40 11.09 13.22
N THR A 134 5.16 10.73 13.57
CA THR A 134 4.67 10.76 14.96
C THR A 134 4.77 9.40 15.66
N GLY A 135 4.92 8.31 14.89
CA GLY A 135 5.00 6.96 15.41
C GLY A 135 6.32 6.69 16.13
N LYS A 136 6.26 6.03 17.30
CA LYS A 136 7.44 5.54 18.01
C LYS A 136 7.13 4.17 18.59
N ASN A 137 7.81 3.12 18.12
CA ASN A 137 7.55 1.72 18.49
C ASN A 137 6.04 1.39 18.48
N ALA A 138 5.34 1.86 17.44
CA ALA A 138 3.90 1.81 17.35
C ALA A 138 3.39 0.62 16.53
N PHE A 139 4.18 0.13 15.57
CA PHE A 139 3.74 -0.86 14.60
C PHE A 139 4.65 -2.09 14.58
N ASP A 140 4.06 -3.26 14.38
CA ASP A 140 4.76 -4.51 14.15
C ASP A 140 5.08 -4.70 12.66
N ALA A 141 4.26 -4.13 11.79
CA ALA A 141 4.56 -4.04 10.36
C ALA A 141 4.08 -2.71 9.77
N ILE A 142 4.80 -2.22 8.76
CA ILE A 142 4.46 -1.08 7.92
C ILE A 142 4.52 -1.57 6.48
N LEU A 143 3.40 -1.50 5.76
CA LEU A 143 3.27 -1.87 4.36
C LEU A 143 3.06 -0.60 3.53
N LEU A 144 4.01 -0.28 2.66
CA LEU A 144 3.90 0.87 1.77
C LEU A 144 3.49 0.41 0.37
N ASP A 145 2.23 0.69 0.04
CA ASP A 145 1.59 0.43 -1.24
C ASP A 145 1.15 1.77 -1.85
N VAL A 146 2.09 2.71 -1.89
CA VAL A 146 1.88 4.07 -2.40
C VAL A 146 2.65 4.26 -3.70
N ASP A 147 1.98 4.76 -4.72
CA ASP A 147 2.52 5.00 -6.06
C ASP A 147 3.20 3.75 -6.69
N ASN A 148 4.11 4.00 -7.63
CA ASN A 148 4.88 2.95 -8.32
C ASN A 148 6.18 2.56 -7.58
N GLY A 149 6.30 2.87 -6.28
CA GLY A 149 7.48 2.58 -5.46
C GLY A 149 8.55 3.69 -5.51
N PRO A 150 9.81 3.37 -5.13
CA PRO A 150 10.87 4.36 -4.96
C PRO A 150 11.23 5.20 -6.19
N ASP A 151 10.95 4.69 -7.38
CA ASP A 151 11.11 5.39 -8.68
C ASP A 151 9.77 5.90 -9.23
N GLY A 152 8.74 6.00 -8.39
CA GLY A 152 7.37 6.36 -8.76
C GLY A 152 7.25 7.70 -9.47
N LEU A 153 6.41 7.71 -10.52
CA LEU A 153 6.23 8.84 -11.43
C LEU A 153 5.24 9.91 -10.95
N THR A 154 4.58 9.70 -9.78
CA THR A 154 3.33 10.40 -9.50
C THR A 154 3.42 11.59 -8.55
N GLN A 155 4.38 11.65 -7.64
CA GLN A 155 4.55 12.84 -6.78
C GLN A 155 5.96 12.94 -6.15
N ASP A 156 6.56 14.14 -6.21
CA ASP A 156 7.77 14.50 -5.43
C ASP A 156 7.55 14.36 -3.91
N ALA A 157 6.30 14.47 -3.42
CA ALA A 157 5.93 14.32 -2.02
C ALA A 157 6.22 12.92 -1.47
N ASN A 158 6.07 11.86 -2.28
CA ASN A 158 6.34 10.49 -1.85
C ASN A 158 7.82 10.13 -1.87
N SER A 159 8.66 10.94 -2.52
CA SER A 159 10.11 10.77 -2.50
C SER A 159 10.68 10.76 -1.08
N TRP A 160 10.03 11.47 -0.14
CA TRP A 160 10.43 11.49 1.27
C TRP A 160 10.33 10.11 1.92
N LEU A 161 9.28 9.33 1.64
CA LEU A 161 9.07 7.99 2.22
C LEU A 161 10.25 7.06 1.92
N TYR A 162 10.83 7.18 0.74
CA TYR A 162 11.90 6.33 0.24
C TYR A 162 13.30 6.94 0.45
N ALA A 163 13.37 8.20 0.92
CA ALA A 163 14.60 8.85 1.33
C ALA A 163 15.08 8.33 2.69
N MET A 164 16.35 8.61 3.05
CA MET A 164 16.91 8.19 4.32
C MET A 164 16.10 8.67 5.53
N THR A 165 15.54 9.89 5.45
CA THR A 165 14.72 10.47 6.51
C THR A 165 13.40 9.71 6.73
N GLY A 166 12.74 9.30 5.65
CA GLY A 166 11.52 8.49 5.72
C GLY A 166 11.79 7.08 6.24
N LEU A 167 12.89 6.45 5.78
CA LEU A 167 13.32 5.13 6.27
C LEU A 167 13.69 5.16 7.75
N GLN A 168 14.31 6.23 8.24
CA GLN A 168 14.59 6.42 9.67
C GLN A 168 13.30 6.64 10.47
N ALA A 169 12.32 7.36 9.92
CA ALA A 169 11.00 7.50 10.55
C ALA A 169 10.29 6.15 10.63
N ALA A 170 10.28 5.35 9.55
CA ALA A 170 9.74 4.00 9.56
C ALA A 170 10.46 3.10 10.59
N MET A 171 11.80 3.16 10.65
CA MET A 171 12.60 2.47 11.66
C MET A 171 12.19 2.85 13.08
N THR A 172 11.93 4.13 13.33
CA THR A 172 11.50 4.64 14.64
C THR A 172 10.08 4.22 14.99
N ALA A 173 9.18 4.22 13.99
CA ALA A 173 7.79 3.83 14.15
C ALA A 173 7.61 2.33 14.38
N LEU A 174 8.51 1.50 13.87
CA LEU A 174 8.50 0.05 14.08
C LEU A 174 8.92 -0.34 15.48
N ARG A 175 8.26 -1.35 16.04
CA ARG A 175 8.70 -2.08 17.23
C ARG A 175 9.97 -2.89 16.93
N PRO A 176 10.75 -3.31 17.93
CA PRO A 176 11.88 -4.24 17.72
C PRO A 176 11.41 -5.53 17.00
N GLY A 177 12.16 -5.96 15.99
CA GLY A 177 11.80 -7.08 15.13
C GLY A 177 10.63 -6.80 14.19
N GLY A 178 10.18 -5.55 14.09
CA GLY A 178 9.12 -5.15 13.16
C GLY A 178 9.57 -5.09 11.72
N LEU A 179 8.63 -5.10 10.79
CA LEU A 179 8.87 -5.24 9.35
C LEU A 179 8.40 -4.00 8.57
N LEU A 180 9.26 -3.48 7.72
CA LEU A 180 8.88 -2.55 6.66
C LEU A 180 8.78 -3.32 5.35
N ALA A 181 7.61 -3.33 4.72
CA ALA A 181 7.42 -3.89 3.40
C ALA A 181 7.09 -2.78 2.40
N VAL A 182 7.73 -2.80 1.24
CA VAL A 182 7.56 -1.78 0.19
C VAL A 182 7.30 -2.47 -1.13
N TRP A 183 6.18 -2.13 -1.76
CA TRP A 183 5.87 -2.55 -3.13
C TRP A 183 6.48 -1.59 -4.15
N SER A 184 6.90 -2.11 -5.30
CA SER A 184 7.40 -1.33 -6.42
C SER A 184 7.07 -1.98 -7.75
N ALA A 185 6.82 -1.15 -8.77
CA ALA A 185 6.61 -1.57 -10.15
C ALA A 185 7.84 -2.27 -10.76
N GLY A 186 9.05 -2.02 -10.23
CA GLY A 186 10.28 -2.60 -10.73
C GLY A 186 11.41 -2.61 -9.69
N PRO A 187 12.56 -3.22 -10.02
CA PRO A 187 13.71 -3.30 -9.14
C PRO A 187 14.43 -1.95 -9.02
N ASP A 188 14.89 -1.63 -7.80
CA ASP A 188 15.76 -0.49 -7.50
C ASP A 188 16.91 -0.93 -6.57
N ALA A 189 18.08 -1.20 -7.15
CA ALA A 189 19.27 -1.58 -6.38
C ALA A 189 19.74 -0.46 -5.44
N ARG A 190 19.49 0.81 -5.77
CA ARG A 190 19.86 1.96 -4.92
C ARG A 190 18.95 2.00 -3.69
N PHE A 191 17.68 1.63 -3.84
CA PHE A 191 16.76 1.54 -2.71
C PHE A 191 17.14 0.39 -1.77
N THR A 192 17.50 -0.79 -2.29
CA THR A 192 18.02 -1.90 -1.48
C THR A 192 19.25 -1.48 -0.65
N ILE A 193 20.20 -0.73 -1.25
CA ILE A 193 21.36 -0.19 -0.54
C ILE A 193 20.91 0.82 0.53
N ARG A 194 19.92 1.66 0.24
CA ARG A 194 19.40 2.69 1.14
C ARG A 194 18.74 2.07 2.37
N LEU A 195 17.92 1.03 2.18
CA LEU A 195 17.32 0.24 3.27
C LEU A 195 18.39 -0.35 4.20
N LYS A 196 19.44 -0.97 3.63
CA LYS A 196 20.57 -1.53 4.41
C LYS A 196 21.31 -0.44 5.18
N LYS A 197 21.56 0.72 4.57
CA LYS A 197 22.19 1.87 5.23
C LYS A 197 21.33 2.46 6.35
N ALA A 198 20.01 2.37 6.25
CA ALA A 198 19.08 2.77 7.30
C ALA A 198 19.06 1.80 8.50
N GLY A 199 19.73 0.63 8.40
CA GLY A 199 19.85 -0.35 9.48
C GLY A 199 18.92 -1.55 9.37
N PHE A 200 18.23 -1.72 8.25
CA PHE A 200 17.36 -2.87 8.04
C PHE A 200 18.11 -4.11 7.53
N LYS A 201 17.67 -5.28 7.97
CA LYS A 201 17.97 -6.54 7.29
C LYS A 201 16.96 -6.74 6.16
N VAL A 202 17.41 -6.81 4.90
CA VAL A 202 16.59 -6.67 3.71
C VAL A 202 16.51 -7.97 2.93
N GLU A 203 15.28 -8.38 2.60
CA GLU A 203 14.96 -9.39 1.61
C GLU A 203 14.26 -8.71 0.43
N GLU A 204 14.66 -9.06 -0.80
CA GLU A 204 14.04 -8.60 -2.04
C GLU A 204 13.35 -9.78 -2.70
N LYS A 205 12.05 -9.64 -3.00
CA LYS A 205 11.22 -10.68 -3.62
C LYS A 205 10.66 -10.17 -4.93
N SER A 206 10.89 -10.93 -6.02
CA SER A 206 10.20 -10.69 -7.28
C SER A 206 8.85 -11.39 -7.26
N VAL A 207 7.79 -10.65 -7.46
CA VAL A 207 6.41 -11.14 -7.51
C VAL A 207 5.79 -10.84 -8.87
N ARG A 208 4.66 -11.48 -9.18
CA ARG A 208 3.92 -11.23 -10.41
C ARG A 208 2.54 -10.65 -10.10
N ALA A 209 2.07 -9.78 -10.99
CA ALA A 209 0.78 -9.13 -10.87
C ALA A 209 -0.40 -10.12 -10.85
N HIS A 210 -0.24 -11.32 -11.43
CA HIS A 210 -1.30 -12.32 -11.48
C HIS A 210 -0.71 -13.73 -11.42
N GLY A 211 -0.68 -14.35 -10.25
CA GLY A 211 -0.12 -15.70 -10.05
C GLY A 211 1.29 -15.81 -10.67
N ASN A 212 1.45 -16.69 -11.70
CA ASN A 212 2.71 -16.86 -12.43
C ASN A 212 2.79 -16.01 -13.72
N LYS A 213 1.83 -15.09 -13.96
CA LYS A 213 1.69 -14.31 -15.20
C LYS A 213 1.66 -12.81 -14.91
N GLY A 214 1.78 -11.99 -15.95
CA GLY A 214 1.71 -10.54 -15.87
C GLY A 214 3.07 -9.88 -15.60
N ALA A 215 3.03 -8.58 -15.34
CA ALA A 215 4.21 -7.79 -15.01
C ALA A 215 4.94 -8.34 -13.77
N ARG A 216 6.25 -8.15 -13.76
CA ARG A 216 7.06 -8.44 -12.56
C ARG A 216 7.17 -7.19 -11.72
N HIS A 217 6.88 -7.36 -10.45
CA HIS A 217 7.03 -6.33 -9.42
C HIS A 217 8.06 -6.77 -8.39
N VAL A 218 8.48 -5.85 -7.56
CA VAL A 218 9.42 -6.13 -6.48
C VAL A 218 8.79 -5.73 -5.16
N ILE A 219 8.97 -6.59 -4.16
CA ILE A 219 8.64 -6.32 -2.77
C ILE A 219 9.92 -6.42 -1.95
N TRP A 220 10.27 -5.36 -1.25
CA TRP A 220 11.29 -5.42 -0.20
C TRP A 220 10.59 -5.72 1.12
N VAL A 221 11.07 -6.73 1.85
CA VAL A 221 10.71 -6.98 3.24
C VAL A 221 11.95 -6.71 4.08
N ALA A 222 11.90 -5.67 4.88
CA ALA A 222 13.02 -5.11 5.61
C ALA A 222 12.75 -5.17 7.12
N GLU A 223 13.54 -5.98 7.84
CA GLU A 223 13.39 -6.23 9.27
C GLU A 223 14.21 -5.22 10.10
N LYS A 224 13.58 -4.63 11.11
CA LYS A 224 14.26 -3.84 12.14
C LYS A 224 14.98 -4.79 13.11
N VAL A 225 16.30 -4.77 13.09
CA VAL A 225 17.18 -5.58 13.97
C VAL A 225 17.40 -4.89 15.29
#